data_a212d9aac5b01b9b4f3b7ddb451a3d61
#
_entry.id   a212d9aac5b01b9b4f3b7ddb451a3d61
#
_cell.length_a   1.000
_cell.length_b   1.000
_cell.length_c   1.000
_cell.angle_alpha   90.00
_cell.angle_beta   90.00
_cell.angle_gamma   90.00
#
_symmetry.space_group_name_H-M   'P 1'
#
loop_
_entity.id
_entity.type
_entity.pdbx_description
1 polymer ?
#
loop_
_entity_poly.entity_id
_entity_poly.type
_entity_poly.pdbx_seq_one_letter_code
_entity_poly.pdbx_strand_id
1 'polypeptide(L)'
;MTTLDTLLRDKVLLLDGGMGTQIFARSPTLEDYGGAALEGCVDLLTERRPQWIREIHESYFKAGADAVETNTFGANPLVLGEFGLSDRAYALNVQAASLAREVARSFDRPRFVIGSVGPGTKLLTLGHVGYAELLASYRVQMDGLLDGGADAILIETCQDLGQIKVAVRAAREAMAAKRRRVPLWVQATVETTGTLLVGSDIAAVLTSVEPLGIDVLGLNCATGPDEMHAHLQTLSEASPFRISCLPNAGLPVNVDGQVVYPLHPAAFAPKVLHAASEFGLAIVGGCCGTTPDHIEALAAGVEKLNPPKRTPKLERSAASLYQSVALRQEPAPLIVGERTNANGSKKFRDLLAAED
;
A
#
# COMPACT_ATOMS: atom_id res chain seq x y z
N MET A 1 -0.48 -24.75 -12.37
CA MET A 1 -0.81 -24.08 -11.10
C MET A 1 -1.17 -22.63 -11.39
N THR A 2 -2.27 -22.14 -10.86
CA THR A 2 -2.66 -20.74 -11.00
C THR A 2 -1.68 -19.88 -10.21
N THR A 3 -1.04 -18.92 -10.87
CA THR A 3 -0.18 -17.92 -10.23
C THR A 3 -0.95 -16.62 -10.03
N LEU A 4 -0.48 -15.75 -9.15
CA LEU A 4 -1.08 -14.42 -8.94
C LEU A 4 -1.11 -13.60 -10.25
N ASP A 5 -0.04 -13.65 -11.06
CA ASP A 5 0.00 -12.98 -12.36
C ASP A 5 -1.00 -13.56 -13.38
N THR A 6 -1.25 -14.86 -13.32
CA THR A 6 -2.27 -15.50 -14.17
C THR A 6 -3.65 -15.01 -13.74
N LEU A 7 -3.93 -15.00 -12.44
CA LEU A 7 -5.20 -14.54 -11.91
C LEU A 7 -5.49 -13.08 -12.30
N LEU A 8 -4.50 -12.19 -12.16
CA LEU A 8 -4.60 -10.76 -12.54
C LEU A 8 -4.78 -10.52 -14.05
N ARG A 9 -4.55 -11.53 -14.90
CA ARG A 9 -4.87 -11.45 -16.34
C ARG A 9 -6.28 -11.89 -16.64
N ASP A 10 -6.79 -12.82 -15.84
CA ASP A 10 -8.04 -13.53 -16.17
C ASP A 10 -9.26 -12.90 -15.49
N LYS A 11 -9.07 -12.17 -14.38
CA LYS A 11 -10.17 -11.54 -13.63
C LYS A 11 -9.70 -10.31 -12.83
N VAL A 12 -10.66 -9.56 -12.30
CA VAL A 12 -10.42 -8.57 -11.24
C VAL A 12 -10.15 -9.33 -9.94
N LEU A 13 -9.02 -9.04 -9.28
CA LEU A 13 -8.65 -9.65 -8.01
C LEU A 13 -9.42 -8.99 -6.88
N LEU A 14 -9.99 -9.79 -6.00
CA LEU A 14 -10.59 -9.34 -4.74
C LEU A 14 -9.59 -9.52 -3.60
N LEU A 15 -9.12 -8.41 -3.05
CA LEU A 15 -8.31 -8.35 -1.83
C LEU A 15 -9.22 -8.32 -0.60
N ASP A 16 -8.65 -8.50 0.56
CA ASP A 16 -9.38 -8.44 1.84
C ASP A 16 -9.75 -7.01 2.27
N GLY A 17 -10.09 -6.84 3.52
CA GLY A 17 -10.46 -5.58 4.15
C GLY A 17 -9.59 -5.26 5.35
N GLY A 18 -10.04 -4.33 6.19
CA GLY A 18 -9.26 -3.76 7.27
C GLY A 18 -8.83 -4.75 8.35
N MET A 19 -7.56 -5.16 8.36
CA MET A 19 -6.96 -5.98 9.42
C MET A 19 -7.11 -5.30 10.79
N GLY A 20 -6.71 -4.03 10.90
CA GLY A 20 -6.86 -3.26 12.14
C GLY A 20 -8.30 -3.14 12.60
N THR A 21 -9.26 -2.95 11.69
CA THR A 21 -10.70 -2.92 12.00
C THR A 21 -11.13 -4.20 12.71
N GLN A 22 -10.71 -5.37 12.19
CA GLN A 22 -11.06 -6.67 12.78
C GLN A 22 -10.37 -6.93 14.12
N ILE A 23 -9.15 -6.43 14.30
CA ILE A 23 -8.42 -6.52 15.57
C ILE A 23 -9.11 -5.64 16.63
N PHE A 24 -9.40 -4.39 16.33
CA PHE A 24 -10.01 -3.46 17.29
C PHE A 24 -11.46 -3.84 17.65
N ALA A 25 -12.19 -4.49 16.74
CA ALA A 25 -13.50 -5.07 17.05
C ALA A 25 -13.46 -6.14 18.15
N ARG A 26 -12.27 -6.73 18.42
CA ARG A 26 -12.05 -7.70 19.51
C ARG A 26 -11.73 -7.03 20.84
N SER A 27 -11.64 -5.69 20.88
CA SER A 27 -11.33 -4.90 22.08
C SER A 27 -10.07 -5.39 22.81
N PRO A 28 -8.88 -5.41 22.15
CA PRO A 28 -7.67 -5.93 22.74
C PRO A 28 -7.31 -5.20 24.02
N THR A 29 -6.89 -5.94 25.04
CA THR A 29 -6.47 -5.46 26.34
C THR A 29 -4.96 -5.29 26.41
N LEU A 30 -4.44 -4.62 27.43
CA LEU A 30 -3.01 -4.51 27.68
C LEU A 30 -2.31 -5.90 27.76
N GLU A 31 -3.00 -6.91 28.31
CA GLU A 31 -2.48 -8.28 28.40
C GLU A 31 -2.32 -8.90 27.01
N ASP A 32 -3.23 -8.62 26.08
CA ASP A 32 -3.15 -9.12 24.71
C ASP A 32 -1.89 -8.63 24.01
N TYR A 33 -1.52 -7.37 24.21
CA TYR A 33 -0.26 -6.81 23.71
C TYR A 33 0.97 -7.30 24.47
N GLY A 34 0.84 -7.74 25.72
CA GLY A 34 1.94 -8.14 26.59
C GLY A 34 2.38 -7.06 27.58
N GLY A 35 1.53 -6.08 27.85
CA GLY A 35 1.75 -5.02 28.83
C GLY A 35 1.60 -3.63 28.26
N ALA A 36 1.53 -2.62 29.15
CA ALA A 36 1.28 -1.22 28.77
C ALA A 36 2.35 -0.63 27.84
N ALA A 37 3.60 -1.07 27.91
CA ALA A 37 4.67 -0.59 27.03
C ALA A 37 4.50 -1.05 25.56
N LEU A 38 3.64 -2.02 25.30
CA LEU A 38 3.40 -2.64 24.00
C LEU A 38 1.98 -2.34 23.47
N GLU A 39 1.21 -1.55 24.22
CA GLU A 39 -0.15 -1.15 23.81
C GLU A 39 -0.13 -0.51 22.42
N GLY A 40 -1.00 -0.98 21.55
CA GLY A 40 -1.09 -0.48 20.17
C GLY A 40 -0.12 -1.11 19.17
N CYS A 41 0.83 -1.95 19.60
CA CYS A 41 1.70 -2.71 18.70
C CYS A 41 0.91 -3.86 18.05
N VAL A 42 0.11 -3.52 17.05
CA VAL A 42 -0.83 -4.45 16.37
C VAL A 42 -0.10 -5.61 15.69
N ASP A 43 1.07 -5.36 15.12
CA ASP A 43 1.88 -6.37 14.43
C ASP A 43 2.32 -7.50 15.38
N LEU A 44 2.55 -7.18 16.68
CA LEU A 44 2.92 -8.14 17.71
C LEU A 44 1.80 -9.14 18.02
N LEU A 45 0.55 -8.83 17.73
CA LEU A 45 -0.58 -9.74 17.91
C LEU A 45 -0.47 -11.00 17.04
N THR A 46 0.29 -10.96 15.96
CA THR A 46 0.63 -12.17 15.21
C THR A 46 1.32 -13.23 16.07
N GLU A 47 2.11 -12.82 17.05
CA GLU A 47 2.77 -13.70 18.01
C GLU A 47 1.94 -13.91 19.28
N ARG A 48 1.38 -12.83 19.82
CA ARG A 48 0.66 -12.85 21.10
C ARG A 48 -0.72 -13.48 21.02
N ARG A 49 -1.41 -13.27 19.89
CA ARG A 49 -2.77 -13.75 19.61
C ARG A 49 -2.88 -14.35 18.21
N PRO A 50 -2.03 -15.33 17.84
CA PRO A 50 -1.98 -15.88 16.48
C PRO A 50 -3.33 -16.43 16.01
N GLN A 51 -4.16 -16.91 16.94
CA GLN A 51 -5.48 -17.41 16.62
C GLN A 51 -6.40 -16.30 16.10
N TRP A 52 -6.30 -15.08 16.64
CA TRP A 52 -7.10 -13.93 16.15
C TRP A 52 -6.74 -13.59 14.70
N ILE A 53 -5.44 -13.54 14.41
CA ILE A 53 -4.97 -13.23 13.05
C ILE A 53 -5.38 -14.33 12.07
N ARG A 54 -5.30 -15.61 12.50
CA ARG A 54 -5.76 -16.76 11.71
C ARG A 54 -7.25 -16.64 11.37
N GLU A 55 -8.09 -16.39 12.38
CA GLU A 55 -9.53 -16.23 12.21
C GLU A 55 -9.91 -15.04 11.30
N ILE A 56 -9.15 -13.94 11.37
CA ILE A 56 -9.35 -12.78 10.49
C ILE A 56 -9.07 -13.17 9.04
N HIS A 57 -7.93 -13.80 8.74
CA HIS A 57 -7.63 -14.26 7.39
C HIS A 57 -8.66 -15.26 6.88
N GLU A 58 -9.07 -16.23 7.73
CA GLU A 58 -10.11 -17.19 7.36
C GLU A 58 -11.43 -16.51 7.04
N SER A 59 -11.85 -15.50 7.82
CA SER A 59 -13.11 -14.78 7.61
C SER A 59 -13.12 -14.06 6.26
N TYR A 60 -12.03 -13.41 5.88
CA TYR A 60 -11.91 -12.75 4.58
C TYR A 60 -11.88 -13.75 3.42
N PHE A 61 -11.17 -14.86 3.54
CA PHE A 61 -11.21 -15.91 2.53
C PHE A 61 -12.59 -16.56 2.37
N LYS A 62 -13.33 -16.77 3.49
CA LYS A 62 -14.71 -17.24 3.47
C LYS A 62 -15.65 -16.23 2.81
N ALA A 63 -15.42 -14.94 3.02
CA ALA A 63 -16.15 -13.85 2.37
C ALA A 63 -15.86 -13.74 0.86
N GLY A 64 -14.88 -14.46 0.35
CA GLY A 64 -14.59 -14.53 -1.08
C GLY A 64 -13.28 -13.92 -1.53
N ALA A 65 -12.51 -13.27 -0.65
CA ALA A 65 -11.22 -12.67 -1.01
C ALA A 65 -10.30 -13.68 -1.73
N ASP A 66 -9.66 -13.28 -2.80
CA ASP A 66 -8.65 -14.10 -3.52
C ASP A 66 -7.30 -14.06 -2.81
N ALA A 67 -7.03 -12.95 -2.13
CA ALA A 67 -5.79 -12.73 -1.39
C ALA A 67 -6.05 -11.98 -0.09
N VAL A 68 -5.15 -12.14 0.88
CA VAL A 68 -5.17 -11.41 2.16
C VAL A 68 -3.84 -10.71 2.40
N GLU A 69 -3.88 -9.56 3.04
CA GLU A 69 -2.72 -8.82 3.50
C GLU A 69 -2.21 -9.38 4.83
N THR A 70 -0.89 -9.42 5.01
CA THR A 70 -0.28 -9.86 6.27
C THR A 70 -0.48 -8.81 7.37
N ASN A 71 -0.53 -9.23 8.63
CA ASN A 71 -0.54 -8.30 9.77
C ASN A 71 0.87 -7.76 10.05
N THR A 72 1.38 -6.93 9.13
CA THR A 72 2.77 -6.43 9.14
C THR A 72 2.89 -4.96 8.72
N PHE A 73 1.80 -4.21 8.77
CA PHE A 73 1.76 -2.81 8.35
C PHE A 73 2.87 -1.96 9.01
N GLY A 74 3.06 -2.10 10.33
CA GLY A 74 4.09 -1.42 11.12
C GLY A 74 5.33 -2.27 11.42
N ALA A 75 5.47 -3.48 10.86
CA ALA A 75 6.47 -4.45 11.27
C ALA A 75 7.88 -4.18 10.74
N ASN A 76 8.31 -2.92 10.65
CA ASN A 76 9.69 -2.55 10.34
C ASN A 76 10.46 -2.11 11.59
N PRO A 77 11.80 -2.18 11.60
CA PRO A 77 12.63 -1.83 12.76
C PRO A 77 12.40 -0.44 13.33
N LEU A 78 12.07 0.56 12.51
CA LEU A 78 11.85 1.94 12.99
C LEU A 78 10.57 2.05 13.80
N VAL A 79 9.46 1.47 13.32
CA VAL A 79 8.17 1.48 14.02
C VAL A 79 8.23 0.57 15.25
N LEU A 80 8.72 -0.65 15.11
CA LEU A 80 8.86 -1.59 16.22
C LEU A 80 9.84 -1.09 17.29
N GLY A 81 10.80 -0.24 16.90
CA GLY A 81 11.72 0.43 17.81
C GLY A 81 11.04 1.35 18.82
N GLU A 82 9.90 1.93 18.47
CA GLU A 82 9.08 2.76 19.38
C GLU A 82 8.52 1.92 20.55
N PHE A 83 8.45 0.59 20.38
CA PHE A 83 8.05 -0.40 21.39
C PHE A 83 9.25 -1.19 21.96
N GLY A 84 10.50 -0.85 21.61
CA GLY A 84 11.68 -1.60 22.00
C GLY A 84 11.86 -2.95 21.30
N LEU A 85 11.24 -3.15 20.14
CA LEU A 85 11.15 -4.42 19.42
C LEU A 85 11.85 -4.41 18.05
N SER A 86 12.79 -3.48 17.78
CA SER A 86 13.46 -3.35 16.47
C SER A 86 14.07 -4.66 15.96
N ASP A 87 14.67 -5.44 16.82
CA ASP A 87 15.31 -6.73 16.55
C ASP A 87 14.32 -7.86 16.22
N ARG A 88 13.03 -7.67 16.53
CA ARG A 88 11.98 -8.64 16.27
C ARG A 88 11.38 -8.52 14.84
N ALA A 89 11.68 -7.43 14.13
CA ALA A 89 11.04 -7.11 12.86
C ALA A 89 11.11 -8.25 11.84
N TYR A 90 12.29 -8.81 11.60
CA TYR A 90 12.43 -9.93 10.66
C TYR A 90 11.56 -11.14 11.04
N ALA A 91 11.64 -11.58 12.30
CA ALA A 91 10.92 -12.75 12.78
C ALA A 91 9.40 -12.58 12.72
N LEU A 92 8.90 -11.39 13.09
CA LEU A 92 7.45 -11.06 13.01
C LEU A 92 6.95 -11.11 11.59
N ASN A 93 7.69 -10.58 10.63
CA ASN A 93 7.31 -10.63 9.21
C ASN A 93 7.29 -12.07 8.66
N VAL A 94 8.29 -12.88 9.01
CA VAL A 94 8.30 -14.30 8.63
C VAL A 94 7.08 -15.02 9.21
N GLN A 95 6.80 -14.80 10.49
CA GLN A 95 5.69 -15.45 11.17
C GLN A 95 4.33 -15.04 10.60
N ALA A 96 4.11 -13.73 10.35
CA ALA A 96 2.87 -13.22 9.79
C ALA A 96 2.58 -13.76 8.39
N ALA A 97 3.59 -13.73 7.51
CA ALA A 97 3.44 -14.27 6.17
C ALA A 97 3.24 -15.79 6.17
N SER A 98 3.95 -16.52 7.04
CA SER A 98 3.78 -17.99 7.18
C SER A 98 2.40 -18.35 7.70
N LEU A 99 1.88 -17.63 8.71
CA LEU A 99 0.54 -17.84 9.25
C LEU A 99 -0.54 -17.61 8.18
N ALA A 100 -0.46 -16.50 7.46
CA ALA A 100 -1.40 -16.23 6.35
C ALA A 100 -1.31 -17.30 5.26
N ARG A 101 -0.11 -17.81 4.96
CA ARG A 101 0.13 -18.90 4.01
C ARG A 101 -0.49 -20.22 4.48
N GLU A 102 -0.39 -20.56 5.75
CA GLU A 102 -1.05 -21.75 6.32
C GLU A 102 -2.56 -21.67 6.13
N VAL A 103 -3.16 -20.51 6.45
CA VAL A 103 -4.59 -20.29 6.23
C VAL A 103 -4.95 -20.39 4.74
N ALA A 104 -4.19 -19.73 3.88
CA ALA A 104 -4.42 -19.78 2.43
C ALA A 104 -4.43 -21.23 1.86
N ARG A 105 -3.54 -22.08 2.39
CA ARG A 105 -3.45 -23.49 1.98
C ARG A 105 -4.60 -24.39 2.47
N SER A 106 -5.37 -23.94 3.46
CA SER A 106 -6.53 -24.70 3.96
C SER A 106 -7.77 -24.59 3.08
N PHE A 107 -7.72 -23.76 2.03
CA PHE A 107 -8.82 -23.58 1.08
C PHE A 107 -8.59 -24.39 -0.20
N ASP A 108 -9.64 -24.97 -0.77
CA ASP A 108 -9.58 -25.81 -1.97
C ASP A 108 -9.18 -25.03 -3.22
N ARG A 109 -9.56 -23.76 -3.31
CA ARG A 109 -9.17 -22.89 -4.44
C ARG A 109 -7.90 -22.11 -4.12
N PRO A 110 -7.09 -21.73 -5.12
CA PRO A 110 -5.88 -20.94 -4.90
C PRO A 110 -6.17 -19.63 -4.17
N ARG A 111 -5.43 -19.40 -3.08
CA ARG A 111 -5.46 -18.19 -2.26
C ARG A 111 -4.04 -17.64 -2.14
N PHE A 112 -3.93 -16.32 -2.09
CA PHE A 112 -2.64 -15.64 -2.12
C PHE A 112 -2.41 -14.82 -0.86
N VAL A 113 -1.14 -14.56 -0.56
CA VAL A 113 -0.68 -13.79 0.59
C VAL A 113 0.10 -12.58 0.10
N ILE A 114 -0.36 -11.41 0.48
CA ILE A 114 0.25 -10.12 0.11
C ILE A 114 0.97 -9.57 1.33
N GLY A 115 2.28 -9.38 1.20
CA GLY A 115 3.09 -8.79 2.26
C GLY A 115 2.82 -7.31 2.39
N SER A 116 2.11 -6.89 3.43
CA SER A 116 1.77 -5.50 3.75
C SER A 116 2.98 -4.75 4.30
N VAL A 117 3.26 -3.58 3.76
CA VAL A 117 4.35 -2.68 4.15
C VAL A 117 3.83 -1.25 4.21
N GLY A 118 3.54 -0.77 5.41
CA GLY A 118 3.04 0.58 5.64
C GLY A 118 4.13 1.65 5.63
N PRO A 119 3.72 2.93 5.73
CA PRO A 119 4.64 4.07 5.65
C PRO A 119 5.53 4.22 6.90
N GLY A 120 5.16 3.63 8.02
CA GLY A 120 5.78 3.91 9.30
C GLY A 120 5.40 5.29 9.86
N THR A 121 6.17 5.73 10.85
CA THR A 121 5.92 6.99 11.60
C THR A 121 6.85 8.14 11.20
N LYS A 122 7.82 7.88 10.31
CA LYS A 122 8.86 8.83 9.92
C LYS A 122 8.77 9.18 8.43
N LEU A 123 8.68 10.47 8.11
CA LEU A 123 8.63 10.96 6.73
C LEU A 123 10.03 11.43 6.28
N LEU A 124 10.52 10.85 5.19
CA LEU A 124 11.83 11.17 4.62
C LEU A 124 11.90 12.61 4.12
N THR A 125 10.87 13.05 3.39
CA THR A 125 10.80 14.43 2.84
C THR A 125 10.83 15.51 3.93
N LEU A 126 10.34 15.20 5.13
CA LEU A 126 10.38 16.12 6.28
C LEU A 126 11.66 16.00 7.13
N GLY A 127 12.57 15.12 6.73
CA GLY A 127 13.84 14.92 7.45
C GLY A 127 13.71 14.20 8.79
N HIS A 128 12.60 13.48 9.02
CA HIS A 128 12.41 12.70 10.26
C HIS A 128 13.30 11.48 10.34
N VAL A 129 13.83 11.01 9.21
CA VAL A 129 14.70 9.84 9.08
C VAL A 129 15.64 10.03 7.90
N GLY A 130 16.84 9.45 7.98
CA GLY A 130 17.80 9.43 6.89
C GLY A 130 17.48 8.35 5.84
N TYR A 131 17.89 8.60 4.60
CA TYR A 131 17.67 7.66 3.48
C TYR A 131 18.21 6.24 3.78
N ALA A 132 19.46 6.15 4.25
CA ALA A 132 20.12 4.87 4.50
C ALA A 132 19.44 4.08 5.64
N GLU A 133 19.01 4.79 6.68
CA GLU A 133 18.31 4.21 7.83
C GLU A 133 16.94 3.67 7.43
N LEU A 134 16.16 4.44 6.66
CA LEU A 134 14.86 4.02 6.18
C LEU A 134 14.98 2.83 5.21
N LEU A 135 15.99 2.85 4.32
CA LEU A 135 16.29 1.74 3.42
C LEU A 135 16.59 0.45 4.18
N ALA A 136 17.46 0.54 5.19
CA ALA A 136 17.82 -0.61 6.03
C ALA A 136 16.60 -1.16 6.78
N SER A 137 15.75 -0.28 7.31
CA SER A 137 14.52 -0.66 8.01
C SER A 137 13.54 -1.42 7.11
N TYR A 138 13.21 -0.88 5.93
CA TYR A 138 12.35 -1.59 4.98
C TYR A 138 12.97 -2.87 4.46
N ARG A 139 14.29 -2.92 4.32
CA ARG A 139 14.97 -4.12 3.85
C ARG A 139 14.74 -5.32 4.79
N VAL A 140 14.82 -5.12 6.11
CA VAL A 140 14.54 -6.17 7.11
C VAL A 140 13.13 -6.70 6.99
N GLN A 141 12.15 -5.81 6.83
CA GLN A 141 10.74 -6.16 6.64
C GLN A 141 10.53 -6.97 5.36
N MET A 142 11.05 -6.50 4.23
CA MET A 142 10.94 -7.17 2.93
C MET A 142 11.58 -8.56 2.95
N ASP A 143 12.76 -8.70 3.58
CA ASP A 143 13.44 -9.99 3.72
C ASP A 143 12.59 -10.99 4.50
N GLY A 144 11.96 -10.57 5.61
CA GLY A 144 11.07 -11.42 6.41
C GLY A 144 9.81 -11.83 5.65
N LEU A 145 9.14 -10.91 4.97
CA LEU A 145 7.94 -11.20 4.17
C LEU A 145 8.22 -12.20 3.04
N LEU A 146 9.34 -12.03 2.33
CA LEU A 146 9.74 -12.95 1.27
C LEU A 146 10.05 -14.35 1.82
N ASP A 147 10.76 -14.47 2.94
CA ASP A 147 11.09 -15.75 3.56
C ASP A 147 9.85 -16.42 4.18
N GLY A 148 8.91 -15.65 4.71
CA GLY A 148 7.62 -16.13 5.18
C GLY A 148 6.67 -16.60 4.06
N GLY A 149 6.99 -16.33 2.80
CA GLY A 149 6.28 -16.88 1.66
C GLY A 149 5.24 -15.96 1.03
N ALA A 150 5.32 -14.65 1.21
CA ALA A 150 4.43 -13.70 0.53
C ALA A 150 4.48 -13.88 -1.01
N ASP A 151 3.33 -13.82 -1.69
CA ASP A 151 3.20 -13.94 -3.15
C ASP A 151 3.42 -12.63 -3.88
N ALA A 152 3.19 -11.51 -3.21
CA ALA A 152 3.48 -10.15 -3.66
C ALA A 152 3.89 -9.29 -2.45
N ILE A 153 4.56 -8.17 -2.71
CA ILE A 153 4.79 -7.10 -1.73
C ILE A 153 3.89 -5.92 -2.08
N LEU A 154 3.17 -5.43 -1.10
CA LEU A 154 2.33 -4.24 -1.19
C LEU A 154 2.92 -3.14 -0.28
N ILE A 155 3.42 -2.09 -0.90
CA ILE A 155 3.82 -0.85 -0.24
C ILE A 155 2.59 0.04 -0.25
N GLU A 156 1.93 0.17 0.89
CA GLU A 156 0.61 0.78 0.99
C GLU A 156 0.60 2.04 1.86
N THR A 157 -0.51 2.79 1.76
CA THR A 157 -0.78 4.00 2.57
C THR A 157 0.34 5.04 2.46
N CYS A 158 0.94 5.11 1.27
CA CYS A 158 2.10 5.96 1.05
C CYS A 158 1.70 7.44 0.99
N GLN A 159 2.37 8.26 1.79
CA GLN A 159 2.11 9.70 1.94
C GLN A 159 3.29 10.58 1.52
N ASP A 160 4.41 9.97 1.08
CA ASP A 160 5.66 10.64 0.73
C ASP A 160 6.34 9.96 -0.45
N LEU A 161 6.63 10.71 -1.52
CA LEU A 161 7.30 10.19 -2.74
C LEU A 161 8.71 9.66 -2.46
N GLY A 162 9.44 10.30 -1.54
CA GLY A 162 10.76 9.84 -1.11
C GLY A 162 10.68 8.47 -0.46
N GLN A 163 9.71 8.28 0.41
CA GLN A 163 9.44 7.02 1.09
C GLN A 163 9.07 5.89 0.11
N ILE A 164 8.18 6.15 -0.87
CA ILE A 164 7.84 5.19 -1.91
C ILE A 164 9.10 4.69 -2.63
N LYS A 165 9.97 5.62 -3.05
CA LYS A 165 11.21 5.30 -3.76
C LYS A 165 12.14 4.42 -2.92
N VAL A 166 12.29 4.74 -1.63
CA VAL A 166 13.10 3.94 -0.69
C VAL A 166 12.52 2.55 -0.49
N ALA A 167 11.20 2.44 -0.26
CA ALA A 167 10.55 1.15 -0.05
C ALA A 167 10.61 0.25 -1.30
N VAL A 168 10.38 0.81 -2.50
CA VAL A 168 10.54 0.08 -3.77
C VAL A 168 11.98 -0.40 -3.96
N ARG A 169 12.98 0.43 -3.63
CA ARG A 169 14.38 0.04 -3.67
C ARG A 169 14.68 -1.11 -2.70
N ALA A 170 14.21 -1.01 -1.46
CA ALA A 170 14.37 -2.06 -0.45
C ALA A 170 13.79 -3.40 -0.93
N ALA A 171 12.58 -3.39 -1.49
CA ALA A 171 11.93 -4.58 -2.03
C ALA A 171 12.75 -5.22 -3.16
N ARG A 172 13.27 -4.42 -4.08
CA ARG A 172 14.10 -4.91 -5.19
C ARG A 172 15.43 -5.49 -4.72
N GLU A 173 16.10 -4.85 -3.78
CA GLU A 173 17.33 -5.37 -3.20
C GLU A 173 17.08 -6.69 -2.44
N ALA A 174 15.95 -6.80 -1.71
CA ALA A 174 15.54 -8.04 -1.05
C ALA A 174 15.27 -9.17 -2.06
N MET A 175 14.50 -8.88 -3.10
CA MET A 175 14.20 -9.85 -4.16
C MET A 175 15.48 -10.31 -4.89
N ALA A 176 16.40 -9.39 -5.19
CA ALA A 176 17.66 -9.70 -5.84
C ALA A 176 18.56 -10.60 -4.97
N ALA A 177 18.70 -10.27 -3.67
CA ALA A 177 19.49 -11.05 -2.72
C ALA A 177 18.96 -12.47 -2.56
N LYS A 178 17.63 -12.64 -2.56
CA LYS A 178 16.98 -13.95 -2.44
C LYS A 178 16.78 -14.67 -3.76
N ARG A 179 17.15 -14.06 -4.89
CA ARG A 179 16.90 -14.57 -6.26
C ARG A 179 15.43 -14.99 -6.44
N ARG A 180 14.53 -14.26 -5.81
CA ARG A 180 13.08 -14.49 -5.86
C ARG A 180 12.37 -13.21 -6.23
N ARG A 181 11.78 -13.16 -7.42
CA ARG A 181 10.92 -12.04 -7.83
C ARG A 181 9.47 -12.38 -7.49
N VAL A 182 8.78 -11.42 -6.86
CA VAL A 182 7.33 -11.39 -6.69
C VAL A 182 6.79 -10.06 -7.25
N PRO A 183 5.50 -9.96 -7.60
CA PRO A 183 4.88 -8.69 -7.96
C PRO A 183 5.07 -7.64 -6.86
N LEU A 184 5.33 -6.40 -7.29
CA LEU A 184 5.53 -5.25 -6.42
C LEU A 184 4.42 -4.23 -6.66
N TRP A 185 3.60 -4.01 -5.66
CA TRP A 185 2.44 -3.12 -5.69
C TRP A 185 2.71 -1.88 -4.85
N VAL A 186 2.21 -0.74 -5.29
CA VAL A 186 2.30 0.53 -4.57
C VAL A 186 0.91 1.14 -4.50
N GLN A 187 0.52 1.59 -3.32
CA GLN A 187 -0.70 2.34 -3.09
C GLN A 187 -0.40 3.67 -2.40
N ALA A 188 -0.82 4.74 -3.04
CA ALA A 188 -0.73 6.08 -2.49
C ALA A 188 -2.01 6.40 -1.70
N THR A 189 -1.86 7.20 -0.67
CA THR A 189 -2.98 7.71 0.12
C THR A 189 -3.18 9.18 -0.16
N VAL A 190 -4.32 9.49 -0.78
CA VAL A 190 -4.72 10.85 -1.12
C VAL A 190 -5.74 11.32 -0.10
N GLU A 191 -5.41 12.42 0.59
CA GLU A 191 -6.26 13.04 1.61
C GLU A 191 -7.44 13.79 0.95
N THR A 192 -8.39 14.23 1.75
CA THR A 192 -9.54 15.04 1.28
C THR A 192 -9.13 16.35 0.61
N THR A 193 -7.89 16.78 0.80
CA THR A 193 -7.28 17.94 0.11
C THR A 193 -6.97 17.68 -1.36
N GLY A 194 -7.05 16.42 -1.82
CA GLY A 194 -6.70 16.00 -3.18
C GLY A 194 -5.21 15.70 -3.39
N THR A 195 -4.41 15.69 -2.32
CA THR A 195 -2.97 15.42 -2.36
C THR A 195 -2.56 14.42 -1.29
N LEU A 196 -1.35 13.86 -1.41
CA LEU A 196 -0.70 13.15 -0.32
C LEU A 196 -0.40 14.13 0.82
N LEU A 197 -0.12 13.63 2.02
CA LEU A 197 0.15 14.44 3.22
C LEU A 197 1.24 15.51 2.98
N VAL A 198 2.27 15.20 2.20
CA VAL A 198 3.35 16.13 1.86
C VAL A 198 3.03 17.04 0.66
N GLY A 199 1.81 17.00 0.13
CA GLY A 199 1.30 17.90 -0.91
C GLY A 199 1.45 17.42 -2.35
N SER A 200 1.90 16.18 -2.59
CA SER A 200 2.02 15.61 -3.95
C SER A 200 0.66 15.24 -4.52
N ASP A 201 0.36 15.63 -5.74
CA ASP A 201 -0.81 15.12 -6.48
C ASP A 201 -0.58 13.72 -7.07
N ILE A 202 -1.64 13.07 -7.51
CA ILE A 202 -1.56 11.70 -8.04
C ILE A 202 -0.78 11.61 -9.36
N ALA A 203 -0.72 12.68 -10.15
CA ALA A 203 0.07 12.74 -11.37
C ALA A 203 1.58 12.81 -11.05
N ALA A 204 1.98 13.53 -9.99
CA ALA A 204 3.33 13.53 -9.49
C ALA A 204 3.74 12.15 -8.93
N VAL A 205 2.82 11.46 -8.25
CA VAL A 205 3.03 10.07 -7.83
C VAL A 205 3.30 9.20 -9.04
N LEU A 206 2.41 9.17 -10.03
CA LEU A 206 2.55 8.37 -11.25
C LEU A 206 3.89 8.65 -11.95
N THR A 207 4.21 9.93 -12.19
CA THR A 207 5.46 10.35 -12.83
C THR A 207 6.69 9.88 -12.04
N SER A 208 6.63 9.90 -10.71
CA SER A 208 7.74 9.51 -9.83
C SER A 208 7.94 8.01 -9.76
N VAL A 209 6.88 7.20 -9.87
CA VAL A 209 6.96 5.74 -9.74
C VAL A 209 7.06 5.00 -11.08
N GLU A 210 6.70 5.66 -12.18
CA GLU A 210 6.74 5.05 -13.52
C GLU A 210 8.11 4.43 -13.84
N PRO A 211 9.25 5.11 -13.63
CA PRO A 211 10.56 4.52 -13.92
C PRO A 211 10.99 3.44 -12.93
N LEU A 212 10.24 3.25 -11.85
CA LEU A 212 10.59 2.27 -10.82
C LEU A 212 10.19 0.84 -11.19
N GLY A 213 9.38 0.63 -12.26
CA GLY A 213 9.01 -0.70 -12.77
C GLY A 213 8.27 -1.55 -11.72
N ILE A 214 7.27 -0.97 -11.08
CA ILE A 214 6.30 -1.66 -10.24
C ILE A 214 5.29 -2.39 -11.12
N ASP A 215 4.48 -3.27 -10.55
CA ASP A 215 3.48 -4.06 -11.29
C ASP A 215 2.06 -3.49 -11.16
N VAL A 216 1.77 -2.83 -10.02
CA VAL A 216 0.47 -2.22 -9.71
C VAL A 216 0.69 -0.85 -9.05
N LEU A 217 -0.08 0.14 -9.48
CA LEU A 217 -0.21 1.43 -8.79
C LEU A 217 -1.67 1.65 -8.41
N GLY A 218 -1.95 2.09 -7.20
CA GLY A 218 -3.32 2.31 -6.78
C GLY A 218 -3.45 3.28 -5.61
N LEU A 219 -4.65 3.24 -5.04
CA LEU A 219 -5.05 4.08 -3.91
C LEU A 219 -5.59 3.21 -2.79
N ASN A 220 -5.29 3.58 -1.55
CA ASN A 220 -5.94 3.00 -0.37
C ASN A 220 -6.09 4.04 0.74
N CYS A 221 -6.98 3.75 1.69
CA CYS A 221 -7.16 4.50 2.93
C CYS A 221 -7.54 5.98 2.76
N ALA A 222 -7.45 6.79 3.83
CA ALA A 222 -7.85 8.19 4.01
C ALA A 222 -9.33 8.46 3.72
N THR A 223 -9.84 8.07 2.54
CA THR A 223 -11.15 8.46 2.05
C THR A 223 -12.00 7.25 1.65
N GLY A 224 -13.27 7.50 1.34
CA GLY A 224 -14.18 6.52 0.78
C GLY A 224 -14.09 6.40 -0.75
N PRO A 225 -14.90 5.51 -1.36
CA PRO A 225 -14.83 5.28 -2.80
C PRO A 225 -15.22 6.49 -3.66
N ASP A 226 -16.08 7.37 -3.17
CA ASP A 226 -16.53 8.54 -3.93
C ASP A 226 -15.39 9.58 -4.07
N GLU A 227 -14.66 9.82 -3.00
CA GLU A 227 -13.57 10.79 -2.97
C GLU A 227 -12.36 10.33 -3.82
N MET A 228 -12.20 9.04 -4.02
CA MET A 228 -11.11 8.48 -4.85
C MET A 228 -11.36 8.62 -6.36
N HIS A 229 -12.58 8.94 -6.79
CA HIS A 229 -13.02 8.89 -8.19
C HIS A 229 -12.11 9.69 -9.14
N ALA A 230 -11.85 10.97 -8.86
CA ALA A 230 -11.04 11.83 -9.74
C ALA A 230 -9.57 11.34 -9.84
N HIS A 231 -9.03 10.78 -8.78
CA HIS A 231 -7.68 10.24 -8.76
C HIS A 231 -7.57 8.91 -9.52
N LEU A 232 -8.61 8.05 -9.41
CA LEU A 232 -8.72 6.82 -10.20
C LEU A 232 -8.87 7.13 -11.69
N GLN A 233 -9.63 8.16 -12.04
CA GLN A 233 -9.74 8.62 -13.43
C GLN A 233 -8.36 9.01 -13.98
N THR A 234 -7.60 9.83 -13.26
CA THR A 234 -6.24 10.23 -13.67
C THR A 234 -5.34 9.00 -13.87
N LEU A 235 -5.38 8.02 -12.95
CA LEU A 235 -4.62 6.79 -13.12
C LEU A 235 -5.12 5.94 -14.29
N SER A 236 -6.44 5.87 -14.50
CA SER A 236 -7.01 5.10 -15.59
C SER A 236 -6.59 5.62 -16.96
N GLU A 237 -6.53 6.94 -17.12
CA GLU A 237 -6.18 7.60 -18.37
C GLU A 237 -4.68 7.57 -18.67
N ALA A 238 -3.82 7.63 -17.65
CA ALA A 238 -2.38 7.84 -17.82
C ALA A 238 -1.49 6.67 -17.37
N SER A 239 -1.91 5.85 -16.37
CA SER A 239 -1.02 4.86 -15.78
C SER A 239 -0.83 3.62 -16.66
N PRO A 240 0.43 3.23 -16.99
CA PRO A 240 0.71 1.99 -17.69
C PRO A 240 0.58 0.74 -16.79
N PHE A 241 0.49 0.95 -15.47
CA PHE A 241 0.37 -0.13 -14.49
C PHE A 241 -1.06 -0.62 -14.37
N ARG A 242 -1.25 -1.84 -13.82
CA ARG A 242 -2.55 -2.24 -13.28
C ARG A 242 -2.93 -1.30 -12.14
N ILE A 243 -4.23 -1.05 -11.97
CA ILE A 243 -4.72 -0.14 -10.93
C ILE A 243 -5.41 -0.93 -9.82
N SER A 244 -5.13 -0.56 -8.57
CA SER A 244 -5.83 -1.05 -7.38
C SER A 244 -6.59 0.07 -6.68
N CYS A 245 -7.71 -0.30 -6.00
CA CYS A 245 -8.48 0.62 -5.17
C CYS A 245 -9.00 -0.11 -3.93
N LEU A 246 -8.52 0.31 -2.76
CA LEU A 246 -8.91 -0.20 -1.46
C LEU A 246 -9.37 0.96 -0.55
N PRO A 247 -10.59 1.46 -0.74
CA PRO A 247 -11.11 2.59 0.03
C PRO A 247 -11.51 2.19 1.44
N ASN A 248 -11.60 3.18 2.32
CA ASN A 248 -12.26 3.02 3.61
C ASN A 248 -13.78 2.81 3.40
N ALA A 249 -14.46 2.27 4.41
CA ALA A 249 -15.92 2.19 4.43
C ALA A 249 -16.57 3.58 4.64
N GLY A 250 -16.24 4.53 3.75
CA GLY A 250 -16.58 5.94 3.80
C GLY A 250 -15.58 6.76 4.61
N LEU A 251 -15.82 8.08 4.65
CA LEU A 251 -15.03 8.99 5.48
C LEU A 251 -15.25 8.70 6.97
N PRO A 252 -14.20 8.59 7.79
CA PRO A 252 -14.34 8.37 9.21
C PRO A 252 -15.04 9.55 9.87
N VAL A 253 -16.00 9.26 10.74
CA VAL A 253 -16.70 10.23 11.59
C VAL A 253 -16.46 9.93 13.05
N ASN A 254 -16.33 10.97 13.88
CA ASN A 254 -16.25 10.78 15.32
C ASN A 254 -17.67 10.79 15.91
N VAL A 255 -18.04 9.69 16.55
CA VAL A 255 -19.32 9.54 17.27
C VAL A 255 -18.98 9.19 18.73
N ASP A 256 -19.25 10.09 19.65
CA ASP A 256 -18.99 9.92 21.09
C ASP A 256 -17.54 9.49 21.42
N GLY A 257 -16.56 10.07 20.71
CA GLY A 257 -15.13 9.78 20.88
C GLY A 257 -14.65 8.52 20.16
N GLN A 258 -15.52 7.81 19.46
CA GLN A 258 -15.17 6.63 18.66
C GLN A 258 -15.13 6.96 17.16
N VAL A 259 -14.15 6.41 16.45
CA VAL A 259 -14.08 6.51 14.99
C VAL A 259 -15.01 5.48 14.37
N VAL A 260 -16.01 5.96 13.64
CA VAL A 260 -17.00 5.13 12.95
C VAL A 260 -16.89 5.35 11.44
N TYR A 261 -16.98 4.27 10.68
CA TYR A 261 -17.03 4.31 9.23
C TYR A 261 -18.48 4.08 8.78
N PRO A 262 -19.12 5.07 8.12
CA PRO A 262 -20.57 5.08 7.95
C PRO A 262 -21.08 4.25 6.76
N LEU A 263 -20.21 3.81 5.86
CA LEU A 263 -20.62 3.18 4.61
C LEU A 263 -20.78 1.66 4.80
N HIS A 264 -22.03 1.21 4.92
CA HIS A 264 -22.37 -0.20 5.08
C HIS A 264 -22.11 -1.02 3.80
N PRO A 265 -21.95 -2.37 3.88
CA PRO A 265 -21.66 -3.25 2.75
C PRO A 265 -22.53 -3.03 1.51
N ALA A 266 -23.85 -2.90 1.69
CA ALA A 266 -24.81 -2.71 0.60
C ALA A 266 -24.64 -1.38 -0.16
N ALA A 267 -24.08 -0.35 0.49
CA ALA A 267 -23.79 0.94 -0.14
C ALA A 267 -22.33 1.02 -0.64
N PHE A 268 -21.41 0.32 0.00
CA PHE A 268 -20.00 0.27 -0.35
C PHE A 268 -19.75 -0.47 -1.66
N ALA A 269 -20.25 -1.71 -1.76
CA ALA A 269 -19.93 -2.60 -2.88
C ALA A 269 -20.33 -2.02 -4.25
N PRO A 270 -21.53 -1.44 -4.46
CA PRO A 270 -21.89 -0.85 -5.75
C PRO A 270 -20.94 0.26 -6.18
N LYS A 271 -20.44 1.09 -5.28
CA LYS A 271 -19.53 2.20 -5.57
C LYS A 271 -18.16 1.69 -6.03
N VAL A 272 -17.59 0.71 -5.33
CA VAL A 272 -16.30 0.10 -5.69
C VAL A 272 -16.41 -0.67 -7.02
N LEU A 273 -17.50 -1.42 -7.23
CA LEU A 273 -17.75 -2.14 -8.48
C LEU A 273 -17.95 -1.21 -9.66
N HIS A 274 -18.63 -0.08 -9.47
CA HIS A 274 -18.77 0.96 -10.48
C HIS A 274 -17.41 1.52 -10.87
N ALA A 275 -16.60 1.94 -9.89
CA ALA A 275 -15.24 2.41 -10.14
C ALA A 275 -14.37 1.35 -10.84
N ALA A 276 -14.51 0.07 -10.46
CA ALA A 276 -13.77 -1.02 -11.09
C ALA A 276 -14.11 -1.17 -12.58
N SER A 277 -15.39 -1.06 -12.92
CA SER A 277 -15.85 -1.12 -14.31
C SER A 277 -15.47 0.12 -15.12
N GLU A 278 -15.66 1.31 -14.54
CA GLU A 278 -15.44 2.61 -15.19
C GLU A 278 -13.95 2.85 -15.46
N PHE A 279 -13.10 2.63 -14.43
CA PHE A 279 -11.66 2.94 -14.52
C PHE A 279 -10.80 1.73 -14.88
N GLY A 280 -11.38 0.55 -15.06
CA GLY A 280 -10.65 -0.66 -15.39
C GLY A 280 -9.68 -1.06 -14.28
N LEU A 281 -10.18 -1.17 -13.04
CA LEU A 281 -9.38 -1.61 -11.92
C LEU A 281 -9.07 -3.10 -12.03
N ALA A 282 -7.85 -3.48 -11.72
CA ALA A 282 -7.40 -4.87 -11.71
C ALA A 282 -7.51 -5.52 -10.32
N ILE A 283 -7.52 -4.71 -9.28
CA ILE A 283 -7.58 -5.14 -7.87
C ILE A 283 -8.55 -4.23 -7.13
N VAL A 284 -9.47 -4.83 -6.40
CA VAL A 284 -10.40 -4.13 -5.49
C VAL A 284 -10.41 -4.84 -4.14
N GLY A 285 -10.80 -4.11 -3.11
CA GLY A 285 -10.90 -4.60 -1.74
C GLY A 285 -11.37 -3.47 -0.84
N GLY A 286 -10.96 -3.51 0.41
CA GLY A 286 -11.27 -2.46 1.35
C GLY A 286 -10.09 -2.14 2.28
N CYS A 287 -10.17 -1.00 2.96
CA CYS A 287 -9.21 -0.59 3.98
C CYS A 287 -9.96 -0.36 5.32
N CYS A 288 -9.69 0.72 6.02
CA CYS A 288 -10.27 0.98 7.35
C CYS A 288 -11.81 0.96 7.32
N GLY A 289 -12.41 0.38 8.38
CA GLY A 289 -13.84 0.24 8.53
C GLY A 289 -14.47 -0.89 7.71
N THR A 290 -13.78 -1.50 6.76
CA THR A 290 -14.32 -2.63 6.01
C THR A 290 -14.19 -3.94 6.79
N THR A 291 -15.19 -4.80 6.63
CA THR A 291 -15.38 -6.08 7.34
C THR A 291 -15.52 -7.22 6.33
N PRO A 292 -15.53 -8.48 6.77
CA PRO A 292 -15.85 -9.62 5.90
C PRO A 292 -17.16 -9.43 5.12
N ASP A 293 -18.20 -8.81 5.71
CA ASP A 293 -19.47 -8.55 5.01
C ASP A 293 -19.31 -7.58 3.83
N HIS A 294 -18.39 -6.61 3.92
CA HIS A 294 -18.07 -5.71 2.81
C HIS A 294 -17.41 -6.48 1.67
N ILE A 295 -16.50 -7.39 2.01
CA ILE A 295 -15.80 -8.22 1.02
C ILE A 295 -16.75 -9.24 0.39
N GLU A 296 -17.66 -9.83 1.14
CA GLU A 296 -18.70 -10.72 0.61
C GLU A 296 -19.63 -10.00 -0.37
N ALA A 297 -20.04 -8.76 -0.02
CA ALA A 297 -20.85 -7.94 -0.92
C ALA A 297 -20.09 -7.59 -2.22
N LEU A 298 -18.77 -7.37 -2.16
CA LEU A 298 -17.93 -7.17 -3.35
C LEU A 298 -17.78 -8.44 -4.17
N ALA A 299 -17.60 -9.60 -3.54
CA ALA A 299 -17.31 -10.87 -4.20
C ALA A 299 -18.37 -11.22 -5.24
N ALA A 300 -19.65 -11.09 -4.90
CA ALA A 300 -20.77 -11.37 -5.80
C ALA A 300 -20.79 -10.48 -7.07
N GLY A 301 -20.21 -9.29 -6.98
CA GLY A 301 -20.10 -8.35 -8.10
C GLY A 301 -18.82 -8.53 -8.91
N VAL A 302 -17.69 -8.75 -8.24
CA VAL A 302 -16.37 -8.91 -8.87
C VAL A 302 -16.36 -10.11 -9.84
N GLU A 303 -17.04 -11.20 -9.52
CA GLU A 303 -17.14 -12.37 -10.40
C GLU A 303 -17.80 -12.05 -11.76
N LYS A 304 -18.57 -10.97 -11.84
CA LYS A 304 -19.27 -10.53 -13.06
C LYS A 304 -18.47 -9.50 -13.86
N LEU A 305 -17.37 -9.00 -13.31
CA LEU A 305 -16.52 -8.04 -14.00
C LEU A 305 -15.59 -8.75 -14.98
N ASN A 306 -15.45 -8.16 -16.17
CA ASN A 306 -14.43 -8.61 -17.10
C ASN A 306 -13.04 -8.09 -16.68
N PRO A 307 -11.96 -8.79 -17.07
CA PRO A 307 -10.61 -8.27 -16.91
C PRO A 307 -10.48 -6.87 -17.50
N PRO A 308 -9.80 -5.95 -16.82
CA PRO A 308 -9.74 -4.57 -17.26
C PRO A 308 -9.01 -4.42 -18.60
N LYS A 309 -9.61 -3.66 -19.50
CA LYS A 309 -9.02 -3.28 -20.79
C LYS A 309 -8.86 -1.77 -20.80
N ARG A 310 -7.63 -1.28 -20.63
CA ARG A 310 -7.31 0.15 -20.69
C ARG A 310 -6.29 0.42 -21.80
N THR A 311 -6.35 1.62 -22.35
CA THR A 311 -5.39 2.12 -23.33
C THR A 311 -4.82 3.44 -22.81
N PRO A 312 -4.02 3.41 -21.73
CA PRO A 312 -3.53 4.61 -21.09
C PRO A 312 -2.59 5.38 -22.03
N LYS A 313 -2.63 6.70 -21.92
CA LYS A 313 -1.71 7.61 -22.63
C LYS A 313 -0.78 8.27 -21.62
N LEU A 314 0.34 7.62 -21.35
CA LEU A 314 1.37 8.19 -20.50
C LEU A 314 2.09 9.32 -21.23
N GLU A 315 1.96 10.54 -20.72
CA GLU A 315 2.74 11.68 -21.17
C GLU A 315 4.08 11.73 -20.44
N ARG A 316 5.18 11.83 -21.18
CA ARG A 316 6.52 11.98 -20.57
C ARG A 316 6.56 13.30 -19.80
N SER A 317 6.85 13.19 -18.51
CA SER A 317 6.81 14.30 -17.57
C SER A 317 8.00 14.26 -16.62
N ALA A 318 8.28 15.39 -15.98
CA ALA A 318 9.10 15.47 -14.78
C ALA A 318 8.22 15.85 -13.60
N ALA A 319 8.49 15.33 -12.41
CA ALA A 319 7.76 15.69 -11.21
C ALA A 319 8.60 16.51 -10.25
N SER A 320 8.00 17.58 -9.71
CA SER A 320 8.43 18.17 -8.45
C SER A 320 7.90 17.33 -7.29
N LEU A 321 8.11 17.79 -6.05
CA LEU A 321 7.43 17.18 -4.89
C LEU A 321 5.90 17.27 -5.04
N TYR A 322 5.37 18.30 -5.67
CA TYR A 322 3.94 18.63 -5.67
C TYR A 322 3.21 18.18 -6.93
N GLN A 323 3.79 18.47 -8.09
CA GLN A 323 3.10 18.37 -9.38
C GLN A 323 3.97 17.74 -10.47
N SER A 324 3.30 17.09 -11.41
CA SER A 324 3.88 16.65 -12.67
C SER A 324 3.87 17.79 -13.70
N VAL A 325 4.95 17.89 -14.48
CA VAL A 325 5.08 18.84 -15.58
C VAL A 325 5.47 18.07 -16.83
N ALA A 326 4.63 18.19 -17.87
CA ALA A 326 4.88 17.55 -19.15
C ALA A 326 6.17 18.10 -19.79
N LEU A 327 7.00 17.20 -20.34
CA LEU A 327 8.22 17.59 -21.07
C LEU A 327 7.90 18.23 -22.42
N ARG A 328 6.71 17.96 -22.97
CA ARG A 328 6.21 18.63 -24.16
C ARG A 328 5.19 19.69 -23.72
N GLN A 329 5.50 20.95 -23.95
CA GLN A 329 4.64 22.08 -23.54
C GLN A 329 4.12 22.84 -24.74
N GLU A 330 2.94 23.45 -24.58
CA GLU A 330 2.33 24.39 -25.51
C GLU A 330 2.17 25.75 -24.81
N PRO A 331 2.77 26.83 -25.31
CA PRO A 331 3.68 26.86 -26.47
C PRO A 331 5.08 26.28 -26.20
N ALA A 332 5.68 25.68 -27.23
CA ALA A 332 7.06 25.23 -27.18
C ALA A 332 8.04 26.44 -27.23
N PRO A 333 9.29 26.31 -26.70
CA PRO A 333 9.90 25.15 -26.06
C PRO A 333 9.70 25.10 -24.54
N LEU A 334 9.95 23.92 -23.93
CA LEU A 334 10.09 23.80 -22.48
C LEU A 334 11.34 24.55 -22.03
N ILE A 335 11.17 25.48 -21.10
CA ILE A 335 12.28 26.22 -20.48
C ILE A 335 12.62 25.54 -19.15
N VAL A 336 13.84 25.05 -19.02
CA VAL A 336 14.35 24.41 -17.82
C VAL A 336 15.26 25.37 -17.05
N GLY A 337 14.84 25.77 -15.84
CA GLY A 337 15.69 26.50 -14.90
C GLY A 337 16.68 25.55 -14.23
N GLU A 338 17.91 25.54 -14.72
CA GLU A 338 18.98 24.71 -14.20
C GLU A 338 19.44 25.23 -12.82
N ARG A 339 19.66 24.32 -11.86
CA ARG A 339 20.10 24.64 -10.48
C ARG A 339 21.42 24.02 -10.06
N THR A 340 22.03 23.24 -10.94
CA THR A 340 23.32 22.58 -10.70
C THR A 340 24.53 23.39 -11.19
N ASN A 341 24.33 24.68 -11.44
CA ASN A 341 25.37 25.60 -11.85
C ASN A 341 26.16 26.11 -10.64
N ALA A 342 27.45 25.77 -10.56
CA ALA A 342 28.32 26.20 -9.48
C ALA A 342 28.47 27.73 -9.35
N ASN A 343 28.33 28.47 -10.45
CA ASN A 343 28.37 29.95 -10.41
C ASN A 343 27.06 30.53 -9.84
N GLY A 344 25.92 29.88 -10.10
CA GLY A 344 24.59 30.33 -9.68
C GLY A 344 24.14 29.82 -8.30
N SER A 345 24.79 28.78 -7.75
CA SER A 345 24.42 28.16 -6.50
C SER A 345 25.58 28.08 -5.53
N LYS A 346 25.57 28.92 -4.49
CA LYS A 346 26.58 28.87 -3.44
C LYS A 346 26.64 27.50 -2.78
N LYS A 347 25.49 26.92 -2.40
CA LYS A 347 25.42 25.61 -1.76
C LYS A 347 26.06 24.52 -2.61
N PHE A 348 25.76 24.48 -3.93
CA PHE A 348 26.32 23.49 -4.84
C PHE A 348 27.83 23.66 -4.99
N ARG A 349 28.32 24.90 -5.11
CA ARG A 349 29.75 25.21 -5.15
C ARG A 349 30.48 24.79 -3.87
N ASP A 350 29.90 25.06 -2.70
CA ASP A 350 30.49 24.72 -1.42
C ASP A 350 30.57 23.19 -1.23
N LEU A 351 29.55 22.43 -1.67
CA LEU A 351 29.56 20.96 -1.67
C LEU A 351 30.62 20.40 -2.62
N LEU A 352 30.73 20.95 -3.84
CA LEU A 352 31.79 20.55 -4.78
C LEU A 352 33.20 20.82 -4.23
N ALA A 353 33.39 21.94 -3.51
CA ALA A 353 34.67 22.27 -2.90
C ALA A 353 35.00 21.36 -1.69
N ALA A 354 33.99 20.82 -1.03
CA ALA A 354 34.13 19.88 0.08
C ALA A 354 34.26 18.42 -0.37
N GLU A 355 34.17 18.14 -1.67
CA GLU A 355 34.14 16.78 -2.25
C GLU A 355 33.00 15.90 -1.68
N ASP A 356 31.86 16.52 -1.34
CA ASP A 356 30.70 15.89 -0.72
C ASP A 356 29.50 15.75 -1.73
#